data_60bb166f14ccca5a7ad358151538ec3f
#
_entry.id   60bb166f14ccca5a7ad358151538ec3f
#
_cell.length_a   1.000
_cell.length_b   1.000
_cell.length_c   1.000
_cell.angle_alpha   90.00
_cell.angle_beta   90.00
_cell.angle_gamma   90.00
#
_symmetry.space_group_name_H-M   'P 1'
#
loop_
_entity.id
_entity.type
_entity.pdbx_description
1 polymer ?
#
loop_
_entity_poly.entity_id
_entity_poly.type
_entity_poly.pdbx_seq_one_letter_code
_entity_poly.pdbx_strand_id
1 'polypeptide(L)'
;METYHLVLPGDLNHYGSLFGGRLLSWVDEAAWIAASAEFPHCQFVTIAMDKVEFRHGVGDGTILRIACERTKKGNTSVTYQVRVFDAKNAPHVPVFQTHVTFVSVNDRGEKRAI
;
A
#
# COMPACT_ATOMS: atom_id res chain seq x y z
N MET A 1 0.76 -0.89 11.09
CA MET A 1 2.08 -1.32 10.59
C MET A 1 2.65 -0.26 9.68
N GLU A 2 3.93 0.03 9.82
CA GLU A 2 4.61 1.04 9.00
C GLU A 2 5.82 0.45 8.31
N THR A 3 6.05 0.88 7.07
CA THR A 3 7.24 0.57 6.30
C THR A 3 7.81 1.85 5.72
N TYR A 4 9.07 1.81 5.30
CA TYR A 4 9.77 2.97 4.75
C TYR A 4 10.42 2.62 3.43
N HIS A 5 10.40 3.57 2.50
CA HIS A 5 11.10 3.45 1.23
C HIS A 5 11.89 4.72 0.94
N LEU A 6 13.12 4.56 0.50
CA LEU A 6 13.91 5.66 -0.04
C LEU A 6 13.67 5.72 -1.55
N VAL A 7 13.25 6.87 -2.04
CA VAL A 7 13.06 7.10 -3.47
C VAL A 7 14.42 7.35 -4.11
N LEU A 8 14.77 6.51 -5.08
CA LEU A 8 16.03 6.55 -5.80
C LEU A 8 15.81 6.98 -7.25
N PRO A 9 16.87 7.44 -7.96
CA PRO A 9 16.73 7.89 -9.35
C PRO A 9 16.02 6.89 -10.28
N GLY A 10 16.25 5.59 -10.08
CA GLY A 10 15.60 4.53 -10.89
C GLY A 10 14.10 4.40 -10.66
N ASP A 11 13.55 5.04 -9.63
CA ASP A 11 12.11 5.01 -9.34
C ASP A 11 11.37 6.17 -10.00
N LEU A 12 12.08 7.10 -10.62
CA LEU A 12 11.51 8.33 -11.16
C LEU A 12 11.11 8.19 -12.62
N ASN A 13 10.09 8.97 -13.00
CA ASN A 13 9.75 9.17 -14.41
C ASN A 13 10.69 10.20 -15.04
N HIS A 14 10.49 10.48 -16.33
CA HIS A 14 11.31 11.43 -17.08
C HIS A 14 11.13 12.90 -16.64
N TYR A 15 10.13 13.19 -15.82
CA TYR A 15 9.92 14.51 -15.21
C TYR A 15 10.61 14.66 -13.85
N GLY A 16 11.28 13.61 -13.36
CA GLY A 16 11.96 13.65 -12.08
C GLY A 16 11.06 13.38 -10.86
N SER A 17 9.88 12.81 -11.09
CA SER A 17 8.94 12.44 -10.02
C SER A 17 8.76 10.93 -9.96
N LEU A 18 8.50 10.43 -8.76
CA LEU A 18 8.22 9.00 -8.55
C LEU A 18 7.10 8.53 -9.47
N PHE A 19 7.35 7.44 -10.20
CA PHE A 19 6.32 6.79 -11.00
C PHE A 19 5.15 6.37 -10.13
N GLY A 20 3.93 6.72 -10.57
CA GLY A 20 2.71 6.30 -9.86
C GLY A 20 2.61 4.79 -9.72
N GLY A 21 2.92 4.04 -10.76
CA GLY A 21 2.91 2.58 -10.71
C GLY A 21 3.91 2.00 -9.73
N ARG A 22 5.06 2.64 -9.55
CA ARG A 22 6.05 2.24 -8.56
C ARG A 22 5.50 2.44 -7.14
N LEU A 23 4.89 3.59 -6.89
CA LEU A 23 4.26 3.88 -5.61
C LEU A 23 3.13 2.88 -5.31
N LEU A 24 2.28 2.59 -6.30
CA LEU A 24 1.20 1.61 -6.15
C LEU A 24 1.74 0.23 -5.81
N SER A 25 2.85 -0.17 -6.41
CA SER A 25 3.52 -1.43 -6.12
C SER A 25 3.95 -1.50 -4.64
N TRP A 26 4.56 -0.45 -4.12
CA TRP A 26 4.99 -0.39 -2.72
C TRP A 26 3.80 -0.39 -1.76
N VAL A 27 2.73 0.32 -2.12
CA VAL A 27 1.50 0.41 -1.32
C VAL A 27 0.81 -0.96 -1.25
N ASP A 28 0.68 -1.64 -2.37
CA ASP A 28 0.10 -2.98 -2.44
C ASP A 28 0.91 -3.97 -1.60
N GLU A 29 2.23 -3.95 -1.74
CA GLU A 29 3.13 -4.81 -0.98
C GLU A 29 3.02 -4.55 0.52
N ALA A 30 3.05 -3.29 0.94
CA ALA A 30 2.96 -2.93 2.35
C ALA A 30 1.65 -3.40 2.98
N ALA A 31 0.53 -3.20 2.27
CA ALA A 31 -0.79 -3.65 2.74
C ALA A 31 -0.86 -5.17 2.78
N TRP A 32 -0.29 -5.85 1.79
CA TRP A 32 -0.25 -7.32 1.76
C TRP A 32 0.56 -7.88 2.94
N ILE A 33 1.70 -7.26 3.25
CA ILE A 33 2.52 -7.64 4.41
C ILE A 33 1.71 -7.44 5.70
N ALA A 34 1.02 -6.31 5.84
CA ALA A 34 0.19 -6.03 7.01
C ALA A 34 -0.90 -7.08 7.19
N ALA A 35 -1.61 -7.42 6.11
CA ALA A 35 -2.65 -8.44 6.13
C ALA A 35 -2.09 -9.83 6.48
N SER A 36 -0.97 -10.20 5.88
CA SER A 36 -0.35 -11.49 6.08
C SER A 36 0.23 -11.64 7.48
N ALA A 37 0.73 -10.57 8.06
CA ALA A 37 1.21 -10.57 9.44
C ALA A 37 0.04 -10.67 10.45
N GLU A 38 -1.08 -10.02 10.15
CA GLU A 38 -2.25 -10.06 11.02
C GLU A 38 -2.99 -11.40 10.93
N PHE A 39 -3.05 -11.98 9.74
CA PHE A 39 -3.73 -13.26 9.46
C PHE A 39 -2.78 -14.25 8.81
N PRO A 40 -1.80 -14.78 9.54
CA PRO A 40 -0.69 -15.54 8.94
C PRO A 40 -1.10 -16.89 8.32
N HIS A 41 -2.29 -17.38 8.66
CA HIS A 41 -2.82 -18.62 8.09
C HIS A 41 -3.55 -18.43 6.76
N CYS A 42 -3.74 -17.18 6.33
CA CYS A 42 -4.47 -16.85 5.11
C CYS A 42 -3.53 -16.65 3.93
N GLN A 43 -4.05 -16.92 2.74
CA GLN A 43 -3.42 -16.61 1.47
C GLN A 43 -4.24 -15.51 0.82
N PHE A 44 -3.67 -14.31 0.72
CA PHE A 44 -4.38 -13.14 0.23
C PHE A 44 -4.05 -12.81 -1.21
N VAL A 45 -5.08 -12.38 -1.96
CA VAL A 45 -4.91 -11.76 -3.27
C VAL A 45 -5.56 -10.38 -3.24
N THR A 46 -4.93 -9.42 -3.90
CA THR A 46 -5.47 -8.07 -4.03
C THR A 46 -6.61 -8.09 -5.03
N ILE A 47 -7.78 -7.58 -4.64
CA ILE A 47 -8.94 -7.49 -5.54
C ILE A 47 -9.32 -6.07 -5.90
N ALA A 48 -8.96 -5.08 -5.09
CA ALA A 48 -9.35 -3.70 -5.36
C ALA A 48 -8.43 -2.72 -4.66
N MET A 49 -8.29 -1.57 -5.29
CA MET A 49 -7.64 -0.41 -4.71
C MET A 49 -8.58 0.77 -4.97
N ASP A 50 -9.08 1.38 -3.91
CA ASP A 50 -10.16 2.37 -4.01
C ASP A 50 -9.65 3.78 -3.79
N LYS A 51 -10.03 4.68 -4.71
CA LYS A 51 -9.65 6.09 -4.73
C LYS A 51 -8.14 6.28 -4.78
N VAL A 52 -7.58 5.94 -5.92
CA VAL A 52 -6.16 6.19 -6.21
C VAL A 52 -6.02 7.65 -6.62
N GLU A 53 -5.45 8.46 -5.72
CA GLU A 53 -5.23 9.89 -5.97
C GLU A 53 -3.77 10.23 -5.66
N PHE A 54 -3.06 10.74 -6.67
CA PHE A 54 -1.69 11.24 -6.52
C PHE A 54 -1.76 12.73 -6.25
N ARG A 55 -1.57 13.13 -5.00
CA ARG A 55 -1.76 14.52 -4.56
C ARG A 55 -0.53 15.39 -4.77
N HIS A 56 0.65 14.81 -4.62
CA HIS A 56 1.90 15.55 -4.68
C HIS A 56 2.97 14.74 -5.40
N GLY A 57 3.76 15.40 -6.22
CA GLY A 57 4.95 14.79 -6.81
C GLY A 57 6.00 14.50 -5.73
N VAL A 58 6.69 13.38 -5.89
CA VAL A 58 7.73 12.94 -4.96
C VAL A 58 9.02 12.79 -5.73
N GLY A 59 10.08 13.44 -5.25
CA GLY A 59 11.38 13.46 -5.93
C GLY A 59 12.41 12.50 -5.35
N ASP A 60 13.57 12.51 -5.99
CA ASP A 60 14.73 11.72 -5.57
C ASP A 60 15.15 12.07 -4.14
N GLY A 61 15.50 11.04 -3.39
CA GLY A 61 15.95 11.20 -2.00
C GLY A 61 14.85 11.34 -0.96
N THR A 62 13.58 11.36 -1.37
CA THR A 62 12.46 11.40 -0.43
C THR A 62 12.38 10.08 0.34
N ILE A 63 12.16 10.18 1.64
CA ILE A 63 11.91 9.01 2.49
C ILE A 63 10.40 8.93 2.69
N LEU A 64 9.80 7.87 2.18
CA LEU A 64 8.37 7.64 2.32
C LEU A 64 8.09 6.76 3.52
N ARG A 65 7.14 7.18 4.35
CA ARG A 65 6.57 6.36 5.42
C ARG A 65 5.21 5.87 4.95
N ILE A 66 5.05 4.57 4.88
CA ILE A 66 3.83 3.92 4.43
C ILE A 66 3.15 3.32 5.66
N ALA A 67 2.01 3.89 6.02
CA ALA A 67 1.26 3.47 7.21
C ALA A 67 0.00 2.72 6.79
N CYS A 68 -0.14 1.48 7.26
CA CYS A 68 -1.27 0.61 6.96
C CYS A 68 -2.09 0.35 8.22
N GLU A 69 -3.40 0.49 8.10
CA GLU A 69 -4.34 0.28 9.19
C GLU A 69 -5.56 -0.47 8.67
N ARG A 70 -5.92 -1.57 9.33
CA ARG A 70 -7.11 -2.31 8.96
C ARG A 70 -8.36 -1.48 9.28
N THR A 71 -9.23 -1.32 8.29
CA THR A 71 -10.47 -0.55 8.45
C THR A 71 -11.73 -1.39 8.37
N LYS A 72 -11.66 -2.57 7.73
CA LYS A 72 -12.84 -3.42 7.53
C LYS A 72 -12.41 -4.87 7.39
N LYS A 73 -13.17 -5.76 7.99
CA LYS A 73 -13.00 -7.21 7.84
C LYS A 73 -14.36 -7.85 7.62
N GLY A 74 -14.49 -8.56 6.51
CA GLY A 74 -15.65 -9.43 6.22
C GLY A 74 -15.33 -10.88 6.50
N ASN A 75 -16.16 -11.79 5.96
CA ASN A 75 -15.94 -13.21 6.12
C ASN A 75 -14.71 -13.71 5.34
N THR A 76 -14.55 -13.24 4.09
CA THR A 76 -13.45 -13.67 3.21
C THR A 76 -12.57 -12.50 2.76
N SER A 77 -12.91 -11.28 3.13
CA SER A 77 -12.19 -10.08 2.70
C SER A 77 -11.72 -9.23 3.85
N VAL A 78 -10.67 -8.45 3.61
CA VAL A 78 -10.15 -7.49 4.57
C VAL A 78 -9.65 -6.27 3.81
N THR A 79 -9.88 -5.09 4.38
CA THR A 79 -9.48 -3.81 3.76
C THR A 79 -8.55 -3.06 4.70
N TYR A 80 -7.49 -2.50 4.11
CA TYR A 80 -6.52 -1.67 4.80
C TYR A 80 -6.52 -0.28 4.20
N GLN A 81 -6.55 0.74 5.06
CA GLN A 81 -6.25 2.10 4.65
C GLN A 81 -4.74 2.24 4.61
N VAL A 82 -4.23 2.80 3.53
CA VAL A 82 -2.80 3.05 3.36
C VAL A 82 -2.59 4.53 3.15
N ARG A 83 -1.76 5.14 4.00
CA ARG A 83 -1.35 6.54 3.87
C ARG A 83 0.15 6.59 3.69
N VAL A 84 0.58 7.43 2.77
CA VAL A 84 1.99 7.61 2.46
C VAL A 84 2.38 9.05 2.76
N PHE A 85 3.46 9.23 3.52
CA PHE A 85 3.93 10.53 3.96
C PHE A 85 5.38 10.74 3.53
N ASP A 86 5.74 12.00 3.26
CA ASP A 86 7.14 12.40 3.23
C ASP A 86 7.60 12.50 4.69
N ALA A 87 8.29 11.48 5.15
CA ALA A 87 8.61 11.30 6.56
C ALA A 87 9.47 12.44 7.14
N LYS A 88 10.28 13.08 6.29
CA LYS A 88 11.21 14.12 6.71
C LYS A 88 10.62 15.52 6.62
N ASN A 89 9.94 15.83 5.52
CA ASN A 89 9.54 17.21 5.20
C ASN A 89 8.07 17.49 5.46
N ALA A 90 7.19 16.49 5.40
CA ALA A 90 5.76 16.66 5.62
C ALA A 90 5.18 15.40 6.30
N PRO A 91 5.56 15.12 7.55
CA PRO A 91 5.22 13.86 8.22
C PRO A 91 3.74 13.70 8.58
N HIS A 92 2.94 14.77 8.48
CA HIS A 92 1.54 14.73 8.92
C HIS A 92 0.53 14.95 7.79
N VAL A 93 1.00 15.20 6.56
CA VAL A 93 0.14 15.43 5.40
C VAL A 93 0.40 14.34 4.37
N PRO A 94 -0.57 13.46 4.07
CA PRO A 94 -0.32 12.39 3.11
C PRO A 94 -0.04 12.91 1.71
N VAL A 95 0.99 12.38 1.06
CA VAL A 95 1.22 12.61 -0.37
C VAL A 95 0.37 11.67 -1.22
N PHE A 96 -0.09 10.57 -0.63
CA PHE A 96 -0.91 9.56 -1.28
C PHE A 96 -1.75 8.83 -0.24
N GLN A 97 -2.95 8.42 -0.62
CA GLN A 97 -3.85 7.68 0.26
C GLN A 97 -4.76 6.79 -0.57
N THR A 98 -5.00 5.58 -0.10
CA THR A 98 -5.92 4.65 -0.74
C THR A 98 -6.41 3.61 0.26
N HIS A 99 -7.37 2.78 -0.19
CA HIS A 99 -7.79 1.57 0.51
C HIS A 99 -7.47 0.37 -0.38
N VAL A 100 -6.82 -0.65 0.20
CA VAL A 100 -6.50 -1.88 -0.51
C VAL A 100 -7.32 -3.00 0.10
N THR A 101 -8.06 -3.72 -0.74
CA THR A 101 -8.90 -4.84 -0.32
C THR A 101 -8.32 -6.15 -0.81
N PHE A 102 -8.21 -7.11 0.10
CA PHE A 102 -7.73 -8.45 -0.17
C PHE A 102 -8.84 -9.46 0.07
N VAL A 103 -8.76 -10.57 -0.65
CA VAL A 103 -9.62 -11.73 -0.43
C VAL A 103 -8.74 -12.91 -0.05
N SER A 104 -9.17 -13.65 0.96
CA SER A 104 -8.56 -14.91 1.36
C SER A 104 -9.00 -16.00 0.40
N VAL A 105 -8.05 -16.75 -0.14
CA VAL A 105 -8.30 -17.81 -1.11
C VAL A 105 -7.56 -19.09 -0.74
N ASN A 106 -8.04 -20.22 -1.28
CA ASN A 106 -7.34 -21.50 -1.21
C ASN A 106 -6.36 -21.62 -2.40
N ASP A 107 -5.69 -22.76 -2.52
CA ASP A 107 -4.71 -23.01 -3.57
C ASP A 107 -5.31 -23.01 -4.98
N ARG A 108 -6.63 -23.11 -5.11
CA ARG A 108 -7.34 -23.03 -6.39
C ARG A 108 -7.86 -21.62 -6.70
N GLY A 109 -7.58 -20.65 -5.84
CA GLY A 109 -8.09 -19.29 -6.00
C GLY A 109 -9.54 -19.10 -5.56
N GLU A 110 -10.13 -20.08 -4.89
CA GLU A 110 -11.49 -19.99 -4.39
C GLU A 110 -11.52 -19.30 -3.04
N LYS A 111 -12.57 -18.52 -2.77
CA LYS A 111 -12.73 -17.80 -1.51
C LYS A 111 -12.71 -18.73 -0.32
N ARG A 112 -12.00 -18.31 0.72
CA ARG A 112 -11.86 -19.02 1.97
C ARG A 112 -12.03 -18.04 3.13
N ALA A 113 -12.75 -18.45 4.17
CA ALA A 113 -12.93 -17.62 5.36
C ALA A 113 -11.57 -17.25 6.00
N ILE A 114 -11.50 -16.01 6.44
CA ILE A 114 -10.34 -15.50 7.16
C ILE A 114 -10.28 -16.12 8.57
#